data_e5e9636eb8fc322be76449e5d544b145
#
_entry.id   e5e9636eb8fc322be76449e5d544b145
#
_cell.length_a   1.000
_cell.length_b   1.000
_cell.length_c   1.000
_cell.angle_alpha   90.00
_cell.angle_beta   90.00
_cell.angle_gamma   90.00
#
_symmetry.space_group_name_H-M   'P 1'
#
loop_
_entity.id
_entity.type
_entity.pdbx_description
1 polymer ?
#
loop_
_entity_poly.entity_id
_entity_poly.type
_entity_poly.pdbx_seq_one_letter_code
_entity_poly.pdbx_strand_id
1 'polypeptide(L)'
;MAGSYGAEATQGERYRLSFTVGGLLASQGRALAGMYLNHLNHAGGGDAECSSQTEVGKSIAAIRQQAVEENVLAIRTDSANRRVVAETTRRLSALTVGELAYLAGPDSSISDREALMWIAMCRYYAIVGEFAGEVLKKHYLVGNLHLDFEDYARFIANKATWHPELETISEGTAKKLRSNLFKAMVEAHLFDKNSDTVVSFLPSPSLADILMKRPDSFGFFPMRESSL
;
A
#
# COMPACT_ATOMS: atom_id res chain seq x y z
N MET A 1 11.37 -2.91 26.12
CA MET A 1 11.04 -4.15 25.36
C MET A 1 10.64 -3.70 23.97
N ALA A 2 11.49 -3.99 22.97
CA ALA A 2 11.24 -3.57 21.59
C ALA A 2 10.16 -4.50 20.99
N GLY A 3 8.97 -3.95 20.76
CA GLY A 3 7.91 -4.64 20.04
C GLY A 3 8.33 -4.80 18.58
N SER A 4 8.28 -6.02 18.06
CA SER A 4 8.47 -6.36 16.65
C SER A 4 7.34 -5.73 15.85
N TYR A 5 7.61 -4.60 15.20
CA TYR A 5 6.70 -3.92 14.29
C TYR A 5 6.97 -4.44 12.88
N GLY A 6 6.20 -5.39 12.45
CA GLY A 6 6.14 -5.87 11.10
C GLY A 6 5.02 -6.88 11.03
N ALA A 7 4.22 -6.87 9.96
CA ALA A 7 3.48 -8.07 9.62
C ALA A 7 4.53 -9.18 9.56
N GLU A 8 4.57 -10.05 10.57
CA GLU A 8 5.40 -11.25 10.54
C GLU A 8 4.95 -12.02 9.29
N ALA A 9 5.68 -11.80 8.19
CA ALA A 9 5.74 -12.82 7.16
C ALA A 9 6.25 -14.05 7.92
N THR A 10 5.39 -15.01 8.14
CA THR A 10 5.76 -16.30 8.71
C THR A 10 7.00 -16.74 7.95
N GLN A 11 8.11 -16.98 8.65
CA GLN A 11 9.35 -17.45 8.04
C GLN A 11 9.01 -18.59 7.10
N GLY A 12 9.05 -18.34 5.77
CA GLY A 12 8.73 -19.31 4.74
C GLY A 12 7.66 -18.90 3.72
N GLU A 13 6.88 -17.84 3.91
CA GLU A 13 5.92 -17.38 2.90
C GLU A 13 6.64 -16.58 1.81
N ARG A 14 6.47 -17.02 0.55
CA ARG A 14 7.09 -16.40 -0.62
C ARG A 14 6.57 -14.98 -0.85
N TYR A 15 7.45 -14.01 -1.10
CA TYR A 15 7.06 -12.65 -1.43
C TYR A 15 6.22 -12.55 -2.72
N ARG A 16 5.21 -11.71 -2.68
CA ARG A 16 4.47 -11.28 -3.87
C ARG A 16 5.24 -10.15 -4.55
N LEU A 17 5.78 -10.42 -5.74
CA LEU A 17 6.63 -9.48 -6.48
C LEU A 17 5.92 -8.91 -7.72
N SER A 18 4.59 -8.74 -7.66
CA SER A 18 3.79 -8.30 -8.81
C SER A 18 3.48 -6.80 -8.88
N PHE A 19 4.03 -5.97 -7.96
CA PHE A 19 3.82 -4.51 -7.98
C PHE A 19 4.60 -3.80 -9.11
N THR A 20 4.38 -4.28 -10.34
CA THR A 20 5.02 -3.75 -11.55
C THR A 20 4.17 -2.72 -12.28
N VAL A 21 2.97 -2.41 -11.78
CA VAL A 21 2.01 -1.48 -12.37
C VAL A 21 1.89 -0.22 -11.52
N GLY A 22 2.19 0.93 -12.11
CA GLY A 22 1.93 2.27 -11.57
C GLY A 22 2.61 2.58 -10.23
N GLY A 23 2.43 3.78 -9.72
CA GLY A 23 2.81 4.18 -8.37
C GLY A 23 1.75 3.75 -7.33
N LEU A 24 1.25 4.70 -6.53
CA LEU A 24 0.22 4.45 -5.49
C LEU A 24 -1.15 4.07 -6.03
N LEU A 25 -1.53 4.59 -7.20
CA LEU A 25 -2.87 4.42 -7.78
C LEU A 25 -3.99 5.00 -6.89
N ALA A 26 -3.75 6.14 -6.23
CA ALA A 26 -4.67 6.71 -5.25
C ALA A 26 -6.03 7.10 -5.86
N SER A 27 -6.04 7.73 -7.03
CA SER A 27 -7.29 8.08 -7.74
C SER A 27 -8.08 6.84 -8.15
N GLN A 28 -7.39 5.79 -8.64
CA GLN A 28 -7.99 4.52 -9.01
C GLN A 28 -8.51 3.79 -7.77
N GLY A 29 -7.75 3.82 -6.67
CA GLY A 29 -8.14 3.28 -5.38
C GLY A 29 -9.45 3.88 -4.89
N ARG A 30 -9.58 5.21 -4.93
CA ARG A 30 -10.81 5.91 -4.55
C ARG A 30 -12.02 5.47 -5.38
N ALA A 31 -11.86 5.44 -6.72
CA ALA A 31 -12.94 5.06 -7.63
C ALA A 31 -13.44 3.64 -7.36
N LEU A 32 -12.52 2.67 -7.23
CA LEU A 32 -12.87 1.27 -7.00
C LEU A 32 -13.37 1.01 -5.56
N ALA A 33 -12.89 1.76 -4.57
CA ALA A 33 -13.44 1.72 -3.21
C ALA A 33 -14.91 2.21 -3.19
N GLY A 34 -15.24 3.26 -3.97
CA GLY A 34 -16.60 3.73 -4.14
C GLY A 34 -17.53 2.67 -4.76
N MET A 35 -17.06 1.95 -5.78
CA MET A 35 -17.82 0.82 -6.35
C MET A 35 -18.08 -0.29 -5.31
N TYR A 36 -17.07 -0.61 -4.52
CA TYR A 36 -17.20 -1.60 -3.47
C TYR A 36 -18.29 -1.24 -2.45
N LEU A 37 -18.30 0.00 -1.97
CA LEU A 37 -19.30 0.47 -1.01
C LEU A 37 -20.71 0.49 -1.62
N ASN A 38 -20.84 0.91 -2.88
CA ASN A 38 -22.12 0.84 -3.58
C ASN A 38 -22.62 -0.61 -3.69
N HIS A 39 -21.72 -1.54 -3.99
CA HIS A 39 -22.06 -2.97 -4.03
C HIS A 39 -22.56 -3.49 -2.67
N LEU A 40 -21.89 -3.13 -1.58
CA LEU A 40 -22.33 -3.51 -0.22
C LEU A 40 -23.72 -2.94 0.11
N ASN A 41 -23.97 -1.67 -0.19
CA ASN A 41 -25.25 -1.03 0.07
C ASN A 41 -26.41 -1.68 -0.67
N HIS A 42 -26.18 -2.18 -1.89
CA HIS A 42 -27.20 -2.89 -2.70
C HIS A 42 -27.40 -4.35 -2.27
N ALA A 43 -26.38 -4.96 -1.66
CA ALA A 43 -26.46 -6.36 -1.18
C ALA A 43 -27.20 -6.51 0.16
N GLY A 44 -27.79 -5.46 0.71
CA GLY A 44 -28.57 -5.50 1.96
C GLY A 44 -27.67 -5.52 3.20
N GLY A 45 -26.81 -4.51 3.32
CA GLY A 45 -25.72 -4.41 4.27
C GLY A 45 -26.09 -4.74 5.72
N GLY A 46 -25.57 -5.87 6.19
CA GLY A 46 -25.28 -6.06 7.61
C GLY A 46 -24.11 -5.14 8.02
N ASP A 47 -23.98 -4.88 9.32
CA ASP A 47 -23.01 -3.96 9.89
C ASP A 47 -21.62 -4.03 9.22
N ALA A 48 -21.31 -3.02 8.41
CA ALA A 48 -20.10 -2.96 7.61
C ALA A 48 -18.80 -2.98 8.46
N GLU A 49 -18.90 -2.67 9.75
CA GLU A 49 -17.75 -2.67 10.67
C GLU A 49 -17.30 -4.09 11.10
N CYS A 50 -18.13 -5.12 10.92
CA CYS A 50 -17.83 -6.49 11.36
C CYS A 50 -17.34 -7.42 10.26
N SER A 51 -17.19 -6.94 8.99
CA SER A 51 -16.77 -7.79 7.89
C SER A 51 -15.30 -8.21 8.05
N SER A 52 -15.05 -9.51 7.97
CA SER A 52 -13.68 -10.05 8.02
C SER A 52 -12.86 -9.62 6.79
N GLN A 53 -11.53 -9.56 6.94
CA GLN A 53 -10.61 -9.24 5.83
C GLN A 53 -10.82 -10.16 4.61
N THR A 54 -11.20 -11.42 4.86
CA THR A 54 -11.49 -12.41 3.82
C THR A 54 -12.74 -12.06 3.03
N GLU A 55 -13.80 -11.53 3.69
CA GLU A 55 -15.03 -11.10 3.03
C GLU A 55 -14.81 -9.84 2.19
N VAL A 56 -14.05 -8.87 2.71
CA VAL A 56 -13.61 -7.71 1.94
C VAL A 56 -12.88 -8.16 0.66
N GLY A 57 -11.94 -9.09 0.78
CA GLY A 57 -11.20 -9.62 -0.36
C GLY A 57 -12.08 -10.27 -1.42
N LYS A 58 -13.07 -11.08 -1.01
CA LYS A 58 -14.03 -11.74 -1.92
C LYS A 58 -14.91 -10.72 -2.63
N SER A 59 -15.45 -9.76 -1.90
CA SER A 59 -16.33 -8.72 -2.46
C SER A 59 -15.58 -7.80 -3.43
N ILE A 60 -14.34 -7.43 -3.11
CA ILE A 60 -13.49 -6.64 -4.02
C ILE A 60 -13.14 -7.44 -5.28
N ALA A 61 -12.93 -8.76 -5.17
CA ALA A 61 -12.70 -9.60 -6.34
C ALA A 61 -13.94 -9.67 -7.26
N ALA A 62 -15.15 -9.66 -6.69
CA ALA A 62 -16.39 -9.66 -7.46
C ALA A 62 -16.58 -8.39 -8.30
N ILE A 63 -16.27 -7.20 -7.75
CA ILE A 63 -16.41 -5.95 -8.49
C ILE A 63 -15.34 -5.76 -9.58
N ARG A 64 -14.25 -6.53 -9.54
CA ARG A 64 -13.14 -6.40 -10.49
C ARG A 64 -13.59 -6.60 -11.94
N GLN A 65 -14.45 -7.58 -12.18
CA GLN A 65 -14.94 -7.86 -13.52
C GLN A 65 -15.78 -6.70 -14.03
N GLN A 66 -16.73 -6.21 -13.24
CA GLN A 66 -17.56 -5.06 -13.56
C GLN A 66 -16.72 -3.82 -13.85
N ALA A 67 -15.71 -3.52 -13.00
CA ALA A 67 -14.84 -2.36 -13.18
C ALA A 67 -14.05 -2.40 -14.49
N VAL A 68 -13.70 -3.60 -14.98
CA VAL A 68 -13.04 -3.78 -16.27
C VAL A 68 -14.01 -3.60 -17.42
N GLU A 69 -15.20 -4.24 -17.36
CA GLU A 69 -16.22 -4.21 -18.43
C GLU A 69 -16.77 -2.80 -18.66
N GLU A 70 -17.04 -2.07 -17.59
CA GLU A 70 -17.54 -0.68 -17.63
C GLU A 70 -16.44 0.36 -17.86
N ASN A 71 -15.15 -0.05 -17.88
CA ASN A 71 -13.98 0.82 -17.97
C ASN A 71 -14.06 2.02 -17.00
N VAL A 72 -14.42 1.76 -15.76
CA VAL A 72 -14.64 2.79 -14.72
C VAL A 72 -13.46 3.74 -14.53
N LEU A 73 -12.24 3.24 -14.79
CA LEU A 73 -11.03 4.03 -14.69
C LEU A 73 -10.70 4.84 -15.94
N ALA A 74 -11.56 4.79 -16.97
CA ALA A 74 -11.40 5.49 -18.24
C ALA A 74 -10.02 5.29 -18.89
N ILE A 75 -9.49 4.06 -18.83
CA ILE A 75 -8.17 3.73 -19.37
C ILE A 75 -8.30 3.34 -20.85
N ARG A 76 -7.49 3.95 -21.69
CA ARG A 76 -7.60 3.89 -23.15
C ARG A 76 -7.51 2.48 -23.75
N THR A 77 -6.74 1.56 -23.16
CA THR A 77 -6.56 0.21 -23.70
C THR A 77 -7.03 -0.85 -22.70
N ASP A 78 -7.74 -1.88 -23.19
CA ASP A 78 -8.26 -2.97 -22.37
C ASP A 78 -7.16 -3.67 -21.57
N SER A 79 -6.00 -3.91 -22.19
CA SER A 79 -4.87 -4.55 -21.51
C SER A 79 -4.36 -3.72 -20.32
N ALA A 80 -4.24 -2.40 -20.48
CA ALA A 80 -3.84 -1.52 -19.41
C ALA A 80 -4.95 -1.42 -18.35
N ASN A 81 -6.22 -1.30 -18.76
CA ASN A 81 -7.36 -1.28 -17.85
C ASN A 81 -7.39 -2.52 -16.95
N ARG A 82 -7.35 -3.71 -17.54
CA ARG A 82 -7.33 -4.99 -16.78
C ARG A 82 -6.17 -5.06 -15.78
N ARG A 83 -4.99 -4.58 -16.16
CA ARG A 83 -3.80 -4.59 -15.29
C ARG A 83 -3.94 -3.61 -14.13
N VAL A 84 -4.39 -2.39 -14.39
CA VAL A 84 -4.56 -1.35 -13.35
C VAL A 84 -5.68 -1.73 -12.39
N VAL A 85 -6.84 -2.16 -12.89
CA VAL A 85 -7.95 -2.64 -12.06
C VAL A 85 -7.50 -3.81 -11.19
N ALA A 86 -6.82 -4.80 -11.78
CA ALA A 86 -6.32 -5.96 -11.03
C ALA A 86 -5.32 -5.57 -9.93
N GLU A 87 -4.42 -4.66 -10.20
CA GLU A 87 -3.44 -4.19 -9.22
C GLU A 87 -4.11 -3.38 -8.11
N THR A 88 -5.00 -2.45 -8.47
CA THR A 88 -5.70 -1.62 -7.50
C THR A 88 -6.58 -2.47 -6.58
N THR A 89 -7.37 -3.40 -7.13
CA THR A 89 -8.24 -4.28 -6.33
C THR A 89 -7.46 -5.19 -5.37
N ARG A 90 -6.28 -5.66 -5.77
CA ARG A 90 -5.38 -6.41 -4.87
C ARG A 90 -4.97 -5.58 -3.66
N ARG A 91 -4.55 -4.34 -3.87
CA ARG A 91 -4.17 -3.44 -2.76
C ARG A 91 -5.37 -3.13 -1.87
N LEU A 92 -6.52 -2.79 -2.44
CA LEU A 92 -7.73 -2.51 -1.68
C LEU A 92 -8.16 -3.70 -0.79
N SER A 93 -7.91 -4.95 -1.20
CA SER A 93 -8.21 -6.12 -0.39
C SER A 93 -7.43 -6.20 0.92
N ALA A 94 -6.39 -5.39 1.10
CA ALA A 94 -5.62 -5.29 2.34
C ALA A 94 -6.15 -4.19 3.30
N LEU A 95 -7.15 -3.41 2.87
CA LEU A 95 -7.81 -2.39 3.69
C LEU A 95 -9.04 -2.95 4.39
N THR A 96 -9.39 -2.37 5.53
CA THR A 96 -10.66 -2.63 6.23
C THR A 96 -11.81 -1.89 5.55
N VAL A 97 -13.05 -2.28 5.86
CA VAL A 97 -14.24 -1.59 5.33
C VAL A 97 -14.25 -0.11 5.74
N GLY A 98 -13.89 0.21 6.99
CA GLY A 98 -13.79 1.59 7.46
C GLY A 98 -12.75 2.41 6.71
N GLU A 99 -11.57 1.82 6.40
CA GLU A 99 -10.52 2.46 5.59
C GLU A 99 -11.00 2.66 4.14
N LEU A 100 -11.72 1.68 3.56
CA LEU A 100 -12.30 1.79 2.22
C LEU A 100 -13.38 2.87 2.18
N ALA A 101 -14.23 2.96 3.20
CA ALA A 101 -15.25 3.99 3.32
C ALA A 101 -14.64 5.40 3.38
N TYR A 102 -13.60 5.58 4.17
CA TYR A 102 -12.89 6.84 4.25
C TYR A 102 -12.18 7.17 2.94
N LEU A 103 -11.49 6.21 2.32
CA LEU A 103 -10.82 6.39 1.02
C LEU A 103 -11.77 6.88 -0.08
N ALA A 104 -12.99 6.34 -0.13
CA ALA A 104 -14.00 6.71 -1.11
C ALA A 104 -14.75 7.99 -0.73
N GLY A 105 -14.80 8.31 0.55
CA GLY A 105 -15.61 9.39 1.12
C GLY A 105 -15.19 10.80 0.68
N PRO A 106 -16.09 11.78 0.86
CA PRO A 106 -15.81 13.18 0.54
C PRO A 106 -14.81 13.80 1.52
N ASP A 107 -14.75 13.33 2.76
CA ASP A 107 -13.96 13.92 3.85
C ASP A 107 -12.47 13.58 3.78
N SER A 108 -12.09 12.57 2.98
CA SER A 108 -10.68 12.23 2.80
C SER A 108 -9.96 13.23 1.92
N SER A 109 -8.89 13.83 2.42
CA SER A 109 -8.00 14.68 1.64
C SER A 109 -7.23 13.86 0.59
N ILE A 110 -6.58 14.55 -0.36
CA ILE A 110 -5.71 13.88 -1.34
C ILE A 110 -4.58 13.14 -0.60
N SER A 111 -3.95 13.79 0.36
CA SER A 111 -2.86 13.21 1.15
C SER A 111 -3.30 11.99 1.97
N ASP A 112 -4.52 12.01 2.54
CA ASP A 112 -5.05 10.85 3.27
C ASP A 112 -5.29 9.66 2.36
N ARG A 113 -5.78 9.91 1.13
CA ARG A 113 -5.98 8.85 0.13
C ARG A 113 -4.66 8.23 -0.31
N GLU A 114 -3.63 9.05 -0.50
CA GLU A 114 -2.28 8.61 -0.83
C GLU A 114 -1.68 7.79 0.32
N ALA A 115 -1.83 8.24 1.56
CA ALA A 115 -1.41 7.50 2.74
C ALA A 115 -2.13 6.14 2.88
N LEU A 116 -3.45 6.09 2.67
CA LEU A 116 -4.20 4.83 2.68
C LEU A 116 -3.76 3.86 1.59
N MET A 117 -3.48 4.36 0.38
CA MET A 117 -2.99 3.50 -0.70
C MET A 117 -1.54 3.04 -0.47
N TRP A 118 -0.72 3.83 0.25
CA TRP A 118 0.58 3.38 0.73
C TRP A 118 0.43 2.24 1.75
N ILE A 119 -0.45 2.39 2.73
CA ILE A 119 -0.77 1.32 3.70
C ILE A 119 -1.26 0.06 2.98
N ALA A 120 -2.17 0.21 2.02
CA ALA A 120 -2.69 -0.89 1.22
C ALA A 120 -1.57 -1.63 0.48
N MET A 121 -0.61 -0.90 -0.09
CA MET A 121 0.55 -1.46 -0.76
C MET A 121 1.48 -2.18 0.22
N CYS A 122 1.78 -1.59 1.38
CA CYS A 122 2.61 -2.19 2.43
C CYS A 122 2.00 -3.48 2.99
N ARG A 123 0.70 -3.49 3.24
CA ARG A 123 0.01 -4.68 3.77
C ARG A 123 -0.13 -5.80 2.74
N TYR A 124 -0.38 -5.45 1.47
CA TYR A 124 -0.54 -6.46 0.42
C TYR A 124 0.80 -7.07 -0.02
N TYR A 125 1.85 -6.26 -0.08
CA TYR A 125 3.20 -6.66 -0.45
C TYR A 125 4.12 -6.61 0.77
N ALA A 126 4.31 -7.74 1.45
CA ALA A 126 5.12 -7.83 2.67
C ALA A 126 6.50 -7.17 2.50
N ILE A 127 7.18 -7.41 1.38
CA ILE A 127 8.48 -6.80 1.09
C ILE A 127 8.46 -5.26 1.06
N VAL A 128 7.33 -4.66 0.66
CA VAL A 128 7.15 -3.20 0.68
C VAL A 128 6.95 -2.71 2.11
N GLY A 129 6.12 -3.40 2.90
CA GLY A 129 5.90 -3.09 4.32
C GLY A 129 7.18 -3.22 5.14
N GLU A 130 7.96 -4.27 4.90
CA GLU A 130 9.26 -4.48 5.55
C GLU A 130 10.26 -3.39 5.16
N PHE A 131 10.34 -3.00 3.88
CA PHE A 131 11.17 -1.87 3.47
C PHE A 131 10.74 -0.56 4.15
N ALA A 132 9.45 -0.33 4.26
CA ALA A 132 8.91 0.84 4.94
C ALA A 132 9.31 0.90 6.42
N GLY A 133 9.23 -0.22 7.14
CA GLY A 133 9.60 -0.28 8.56
C GLY A 133 11.11 -0.33 8.80
N GLU A 134 11.82 -1.20 8.08
CA GLU A 134 13.23 -1.51 8.33
C GLU A 134 14.20 -0.50 7.70
N VAL A 135 13.79 0.18 6.61
CA VAL A 135 14.63 1.15 5.91
C VAL A 135 14.06 2.55 6.04
N LEU A 136 12.90 2.83 5.46
CA LEU A 136 12.34 4.18 5.40
C LEU A 136 12.14 4.80 6.80
N LYS A 137 11.40 4.13 7.69
CA LYS A 137 11.16 4.59 9.06
C LYS A 137 12.45 4.65 9.87
N LYS A 138 13.34 3.66 9.71
CA LYS A 138 14.61 3.62 10.44
C LYS A 138 15.52 4.79 10.07
N HIS A 139 15.65 5.13 8.78
CA HIS A 139 16.40 6.29 8.33
C HIS A 139 15.91 7.57 9.01
N TYR A 140 14.59 7.77 9.07
CA TYR A 140 13.98 8.90 9.76
C TYR A 140 14.28 8.91 11.26
N LEU A 141 14.14 7.77 11.95
CA LEU A 141 14.31 7.69 13.41
C LEU A 141 15.75 7.94 13.86
N VAL A 142 16.74 7.53 13.07
CA VAL A 142 18.16 7.75 13.38
C VAL A 142 18.68 9.10 12.87
N GLY A 143 17.85 9.88 12.18
CA GLY A 143 18.23 11.19 11.65
C GLY A 143 19.10 11.14 10.39
N ASN A 144 19.31 9.98 9.80
CA ASN A 144 19.96 9.82 8.50
C ASN A 144 18.90 9.89 7.40
N LEU A 145 18.53 11.09 6.98
CA LEU A 145 17.42 11.26 6.04
C LEU A 145 17.78 10.92 4.58
N HIS A 146 19.06 10.77 4.25
CA HIS A 146 19.46 10.37 2.90
C HIS A 146 19.09 8.90 2.66
N LEU A 147 18.41 8.62 1.54
CA LEU A 147 17.97 7.30 1.13
C LEU A 147 18.18 7.13 -0.37
N ASP A 148 18.92 6.12 -0.77
CA ASP A 148 19.28 5.88 -2.15
C ASP A 148 18.98 4.45 -2.65
N PHE A 149 19.39 4.16 -3.88
CA PHE A 149 19.21 2.82 -4.45
C PHE A 149 20.15 1.77 -3.86
N GLU A 150 21.22 2.17 -3.19
CA GLU A 150 22.13 1.24 -2.51
C GLU A 150 21.50 0.70 -1.22
N ASP A 151 20.74 1.54 -0.50
CA ASP A 151 19.95 1.12 0.65
C ASP A 151 18.91 0.07 0.26
N TYR A 152 18.22 0.29 -0.87
CA TYR A 152 17.30 -0.71 -1.43
C TYR A 152 18.04 -2.00 -1.83
N ALA A 153 19.17 -1.91 -2.50
CA ALA A 153 19.94 -3.08 -2.92
C ALA A 153 20.43 -3.89 -1.71
N ARG A 154 20.89 -3.21 -0.67
CA ARG A 154 21.33 -3.82 0.59
C ARG A 154 20.16 -4.51 1.30
N PHE A 155 18.99 -3.87 1.35
CA PHE A 155 17.78 -4.49 1.90
C PHE A 155 17.40 -5.77 1.14
N ILE A 156 17.33 -5.72 -0.21
CA ILE A 156 17.01 -6.89 -1.03
C ILE A 156 18.02 -8.01 -0.84
N ALA A 157 19.32 -7.72 -0.81
CA ALA A 157 20.36 -8.72 -0.59
C ALA A 157 20.21 -9.41 0.77
N ASN A 158 19.88 -8.67 1.82
CA ASN A 158 19.62 -9.24 3.14
C ASN A 158 18.38 -10.15 3.13
N LYS A 159 17.29 -9.74 2.46
CA LYS A 159 16.07 -10.56 2.35
C LYS A 159 16.26 -11.81 1.48
N ALA A 160 17.09 -11.74 0.44
CA ALA A 160 17.38 -12.87 -0.46
C ALA A 160 17.97 -14.07 0.29
N THR A 161 18.64 -13.87 1.42
CA THR A 161 19.14 -14.94 2.30
C THR A 161 18.04 -15.92 2.73
N TRP A 162 16.82 -15.43 2.90
CA TRP A 162 15.64 -16.21 3.35
C TRP A 162 14.56 -16.37 2.28
N HIS A 163 14.68 -15.62 1.18
CA HIS A 163 13.69 -15.53 0.11
C HIS A 163 14.35 -15.73 -1.26
N PRO A 164 14.65 -16.99 -1.66
CA PRO A 164 15.38 -17.29 -2.90
C PRO A 164 14.67 -16.81 -4.16
N GLU A 165 13.35 -16.54 -4.10
CA GLU A 165 12.64 -15.93 -5.22
C GLU A 165 13.17 -14.54 -5.61
N LEU A 166 13.82 -13.81 -4.70
CA LEU A 166 14.43 -12.52 -4.99
C LEU A 166 15.66 -12.65 -5.90
N GLU A 167 16.36 -13.79 -5.86
CA GLU A 167 17.50 -14.07 -6.73
C GLU A 167 17.06 -14.53 -8.13
N THR A 168 15.85 -15.06 -8.26
CA THR A 168 15.36 -15.67 -9.51
C THR A 168 14.63 -14.69 -10.42
N ILE A 169 14.35 -13.45 -9.95
CA ILE A 169 13.71 -12.42 -10.79
C ILE A 169 14.69 -11.88 -11.83
N SER A 170 14.18 -11.58 -13.03
CA SER A 170 15.00 -10.93 -14.06
C SER A 170 15.44 -9.52 -13.63
N GLU A 171 16.60 -9.08 -14.11
CA GLU A 171 17.12 -7.73 -13.85
C GLU A 171 16.09 -6.64 -14.20
N GLY A 172 15.39 -6.80 -15.35
CA GLY A 172 14.32 -5.88 -15.76
C GLY A 172 13.16 -5.81 -14.77
N THR A 173 12.79 -6.94 -14.16
CA THR A 173 11.76 -6.99 -13.11
C THR A 173 12.28 -6.33 -11.83
N ALA A 174 13.48 -6.66 -11.38
CA ALA A 174 14.10 -6.05 -10.19
C ALA A 174 14.16 -4.52 -10.29
N LYS A 175 14.63 -4.00 -11.45
CA LYS A 175 14.66 -2.56 -11.73
C LYS A 175 13.28 -1.93 -11.69
N LYS A 176 12.25 -2.62 -12.18
CA LYS A 176 10.86 -2.15 -12.21
C LYS A 176 10.24 -2.09 -10.81
N LEU A 177 10.47 -3.12 -9.99
CA LEU A 177 10.02 -3.16 -8.60
C LEU A 177 10.62 -2.00 -7.80
N ARG A 178 11.94 -1.80 -7.89
CA ARG A 178 12.63 -0.67 -7.26
C ARG A 178 12.04 0.67 -7.70
N SER A 179 11.92 0.88 -9.01
CA SER A 179 11.39 2.15 -9.55
C SER A 179 9.96 2.41 -9.09
N ASN A 180 9.11 1.38 -9.02
CA ASN A 180 7.73 1.54 -8.57
C ASN A 180 7.63 1.79 -7.06
N LEU A 181 8.51 1.20 -6.26
CA LEU A 181 8.58 1.48 -4.82
C LEU A 181 8.95 2.94 -4.57
N PHE A 182 10.04 3.42 -5.16
CA PHE A 182 10.46 4.82 -5.01
C PHE A 182 9.41 5.79 -5.55
N LYS A 183 8.79 5.47 -6.69
CA LYS A 183 7.67 6.25 -7.21
C LYS A 183 6.49 6.31 -6.22
N ALA A 184 6.13 5.19 -5.61
CA ALA A 184 5.07 5.15 -4.61
C ALA A 184 5.40 5.99 -3.37
N MET A 185 6.66 5.97 -2.90
CA MET A 185 7.10 6.82 -1.79
C MET A 185 7.03 8.31 -2.14
N VAL A 186 7.39 8.69 -3.38
CA VAL A 186 7.25 10.10 -3.84
C VAL A 186 5.78 10.51 -3.89
N GLU A 187 4.91 9.68 -4.44
CA GLU A 187 3.46 9.93 -4.53
C GLU A 187 2.79 9.95 -3.14
N ALA A 188 3.35 9.24 -2.16
CA ALA A 188 2.90 9.27 -0.76
C ALA A 188 3.53 10.42 0.05
N HIS A 189 4.32 11.28 -0.57
CA HIS A 189 5.06 12.37 0.10
C HIS A 189 6.00 11.90 1.22
N LEU A 190 6.54 10.68 1.12
CA LEU A 190 7.46 10.09 2.09
C LEU A 190 8.93 10.20 1.66
N PHE A 191 9.17 10.59 0.42
CA PHE A 191 10.49 10.69 -0.19
C PHE A 191 10.54 11.84 -1.22
N ASP A 192 11.52 12.71 -1.08
CA ASP A 192 11.84 13.74 -2.08
C ASP A 192 12.97 13.23 -3.00
N LYS A 193 12.62 12.97 -4.26
CA LYS A 193 13.55 12.46 -5.27
C LYS A 193 14.59 13.49 -5.74
N ASN A 194 14.41 14.80 -5.45
CA ASN A 194 15.36 15.83 -5.89
C ASN A 194 16.52 15.95 -4.92
N SER A 195 16.28 15.66 -3.65
CA SER A 195 17.28 15.70 -2.58
C SER A 195 17.66 14.30 -2.07
N ASP A 196 17.03 13.24 -2.59
CA ASP A 196 17.17 11.86 -2.11
C ASP A 196 16.94 11.75 -0.59
N THR A 197 15.91 12.45 -0.07
CA THR A 197 15.65 12.50 1.36
C THR A 197 14.29 11.95 1.76
N VAL A 198 14.29 11.27 2.90
CA VAL A 198 13.07 10.81 3.59
C VAL A 198 12.35 12.02 4.17
N VAL A 199 11.05 12.10 3.92
CA VAL A 199 10.16 13.17 4.41
C VAL A 199 9.30 12.61 5.54
N SER A 200 9.19 13.37 6.64
CA SER A 200 8.35 13.00 7.78
C SER A 200 6.87 12.94 7.41
N PHE A 201 6.17 11.98 7.97
CA PHE A 201 4.72 11.87 7.82
C PHE A 201 3.99 12.39 9.05
N LEU A 202 2.92 13.16 8.81
CA LEU A 202 1.98 13.59 9.83
C LEU A 202 0.55 13.31 9.33
N PRO A 203 -0.18 12.37 9.95
CA PRO A 203 -1.55 12.07 9.55
C PRO A 203 -2.48 13.25 9.88
N SER A 204 -3.54 13.42 9.10
CA SER A 204 -4.66 14.25 9.51
C SER A 204 -5.34 13.65 10.75
N PRO A 205 -6.03 14.44 11.58
CA PRO A 205 -6.77 13.90 12.73
C PRO A 205 -7.75 12.78 12.34
N SER A 206 -8.50 12.98 11.26
CA SER A 206 -9.44 11.99 10.76
C SER A 206 -8.78 10.68 10.29
N LEU A 207 -7.63 10.78 9.64
CA LEU A 207 -6.85 9.60 9.25
C LEU A 207 -6.27 8.91 10.48
N ALA A 208 -5.75 9.67 11.45
CA ALA A 208 -5.21 9.11 12.69
C ALA A 208 -6.27 8.28 13.44
N ASP A 209 -7.49 8.80 13.60
CA ASP A 209 -8.61 8.10 14.24
C ASP A 209 -8.93 6.76 13.56
N ILE A 210 -8.88 6.73 12.24
CA ILE A 210 -9.12 5.50 11.47
C ILE A 210 -7.98 4.50 11.67
N LEU A 211 -6.72 4.97 11.62
CA LEU A 211 -5.54 4.12 11.77
C LEU A 211 -5.34 3.61 13.20
N MET A 212 -5.87 4.31 14.22
CA MET A 212 -5.85 3.83 15.61
C MET A 212 -6.57 2.50 15.79
N LYS A 213 -7.50 2.14 14.88
CA LYS A 213 -8.13 0.80 14.86
C LYS A 213 -7.13 -0.31 14.45
N ARG A 214 -6.04 0.04 13.75
CA ARG A 214 -4.93 -0.84 13.34
C ARG A 214 -3.59 -0.11 13.47
N PRO A 215 -3.11 0.10 14.70
CA PRO A 215 -1.95 0.97 14.99
C PRO A 215 -0.64 0.49 14.34
N ASP A 216 -0.52 -0.80 14.02
CA ASP A 216 0.66 -1.33 13.29
C ASP A 216 0.94 -0.60 11.98
N SER A 217 -0.09 0.04 11.39
CA SER A 217 0.03 0.81 10.16
C SER A 217 0.94 2.04 10.28
N PHE A 218 1.08 2.60 11.48
CA PHE A 218 2.04 3.68 11.73
C PHE A 218 3.49 3.23 11.59
N GLY A 219 3.72 1.90 11.64
CA GLY A 219 5.02 1.29 11.34
C GLY A 219 5.51 1.51 9.91
N PHE A 220 4.62 1.79 8.96
CA PHE A 220 4.95 2.02 7.56
C PHE A 220 5.36 3.46 7.22
N PHE A 221 5.37 4.35 8.21
CA PHE A 221 5.62 5.77 8.00
C PHE A 221 6.86 6.27 8.73
N PRO A 222 7.59 7.23 8.13
CA PRO A 222 8.68 7.95 8.77
C PRO A 222 8.14 8.96 9.79
N MET A 223 7.75 8.47 10.96
CA MET A 223 7.19 9.26 12.05
C MET A 223 7.62 8.72 13.41
N ARG A 224 7.57 9.56 14.44
CA ARG A 224 7.76 9.14 15.83
C ARG A 224 6.41 8.84 16.47
N GLU A 225 6.37 7.88 17.40
CA GLU A 225 5.13 7.53 18.14
C GLU A 225 4.61 8.70 18.97
N SER A 226 5.48 9.59 19.42
CA SER A 226 5.10 10.83 20.13
C SER A 226 4.42 11.89 19.25
N SER A 227 4.25 11.62 17.96
CA SER A 227 3.61 12.53 17.00
C SER A 227 2.12 12.20 16.77
N LEU A 228 1.59 11.22 17.51
CA LEU A 228 0.19 10.86 17.60
C LEU A 228 -0.40 11.46 18.88
#